data_ee21f7d7de51a20a6ae51a2bdc35e3ab
#
_entry.id   ee21f7d7de51a20a6ae51a2bdc35e3ab
#
_cell.length_a   1.000
_cell.length_b   1.000
_cell.length_c   1.000
_cell.angle_alpha   90.00
_cell.angle_beta   90.00
_cell.angle_gamma   90.00
#
_symmetry.space_group_name_H-M   'P 1'
#
loop_
_entity.id
_entity.type
_entity.pdbx_description
1 polymer ?
#
loop_
_entity_poly.entity_id
_entity_poly.type
_entity_poly.pdbx_seq_one_letter_code
_entity_poly.pdbx_strand_id
1 'polypeptide(L)'
;MTRRHVQLLFLPDCPNYQPTRKLIEQTANELGIELDLELIAIDDEEGAHRLHFLGSPTVRVDGDDIEPNARDRTDAALSCRIYRSERETRGYPDRALLETALRRHDGVAE
;
A
#
# COMPACT_ATOMS: atom_id res chain seq x y z
N MET A 1 -22.50 -3.15 -1.23
CA MET A 1 -21.40 -2.21 -1.28
C MET A 1 -20.08 -2.94 -1.06
N THR A 2 -19.09 -2.64 -1.86
CA THR A 2 -17.79 -3.30 -1.77
C THR A 2 -16.96 -2.69 -0.65
N ARG A 3 -16.34 -3.54 0.14
CA ARG A 3 -15.50 -3.12 1.26
C ARG A 3 -14.13 -3.78 1.14
N ARG A 4 -13.07 -3.01 1.40
CA ARG A 4 -11.70 -3.51 1.34
C ARG A 4 -10.94 -3.15 2.60
N HIS A 5 -10.22 -4.12 3.15
CA HIS A 5 -9.29 -3.87 4.23
C HIS A 5 -7.96 -3.45 3.63
N VAL A 6 -7.51 -2.24 3.92
CA VAL A 6 -6.26 -1.71 3.38
C VAL A 6 -5.34 -1.36 4.53
N GLN A 7 -4.11 -1.86 4.46
CA GLN A 7 -3.07 -1.53 5.43
C GLN A 7 -2.08 -0.58 4.80
N LEU A 8 -1.79 0.51 5.47
CA LEU A 8 -0.74 1.43 5.07
C LEU A 8 0.35 1.38 6.13
N LEU A 9 1.48 0.78 5.76
CA LEU A 9 2.63 0.64 6.64
C LEU A 9 3.63 1.73 6.27
N PHE A 10 4.13 2.46 7.26
CA PHE A 10 4.93 3.63 6.99
C PHE A 10 5.93 3.93 8.09
N LEU A 11 7.01 4.62 7.72
CA LEU A 11 7.93 5.18 8.69
C LEU A 11 7.35 6.50 9.18
N PRO A 12 7.39 6.78 10.50
CA PRO A 12 6.78 7.99 11.03
C PRO A 12 7.25 9.29 10.39
N ASP A 13 8.50 9.32 9.91
CA ASP A 13 9.06 10.53 9.29
C ASP A 13 8.91 10.55 7.77
N CYS A 14 8.19 9.61 7.19
CA CYS A 14 8.09 9.49 5.74
C CYS A 14 7.27 10.65 5.14
N PRO A 15 7.86 11.45 4.23
CA PRO A 15 7.12 12.55 3.61
C PRO A 15 6.04 12.07 2.65
N ASN A 16 6.09 10.80 2.25
CA ASN A 16 5.13 10.25 1.30
C ASN A 16 3.95 9.55 1.96
N TYR A 17 3.90 9.53 3.28
CA TYR A 17 2.83 8.88 4.02
C TYR A 17 1.48 9.58 3.80
N GLN A 18 1.42 10.89 4.04
CA GLN A 18 0.17 11.62 3.91
C GLN A 18 -0.35 11.65 2.47
N PRO A 19 0.49 11.93 1.47
CA PRO A 19 0.00 11.87 0.10
C PRO A 19 -0.53 10.49 -0.29
N THR A 20 0.12 9.42 0.18
CA THR A 20 -0.33 8.07 -0.10
C THR A 20 -1.69 7.81 0.54
N ARG A 21 -1.86 8.21 1.80
CA ARG A 21 -3.12 8.04 2.50
C ARG A 21 -4.26 8.75 1.77
N LYS A 22 -4.02 10.00 1.36
CA LYS A 22 -5.03 10.75 0.63
C LYS A 22 -5.39 10.09 -0.68
N LEU A 23 -4.39 9.59 -1.38
CA LEU A 23 -4.62 8.94 -2.67
C LEU A 23 -5.44 7.67 -2.50
N ILE A 24 -5.17 6.89 -1.47
CA ILE A 24 -5.94 5.69 -1.16
C ILE A 24 -7.41 6.06 -0.91
N GLU A 25 -7.62 7.06 -0.06
CA GLU A 25 -8.97 7.48 0.31
C GLU A 25 -9.74 8.03 -0.90
N GLN A 26 -9.09 8.84 -1.70
CA GLN A 26 -9.72 9.41 -2.90
C GLN A 26 -10.05 8.33 -3.92
N THR A 27 -9.13 7.40 -4.14
CA THR A 27 -9.33 6.35 -5.12
C THR A 27 -10.49 5.45 -4.70
N ALA A 28 -10.51 5.03 -3.45
CA ALA A 28 -11.60 4.19 -2.95
C ALA A 28 -12.94 4.89 -3.05
N ASN A 29 -12.98 6.18 -2.71
CA ASN A 29 -14.20 6.96 -2.78
C ASN A 29 -14.73 7.03 -4.21
N GLU A 30 -13.84 7.26 -5.17
CA GLU A 30 -14.24 7.37 -6.57
C GLU A 30 -14.69 6.04 -7.15
N LEU A 31 -14.18 4.94 -6.64
CA LEU A 31 -14.60 3.61 -7.07
C LEU A 31 -15.83 3.09 -6.33
N GLY A 32 -16.33 3.85 -5.37
CA GLY A 32 -17.48 3.42 -4.58
C GLY A 32 -17.16 2.30 -3.61
N ILE A 33 -15.91 2.22 -3.18
CA ILE A 33 -15.44 1.17 -2.27
C ILE A 33 -15.40 1.71 -0.85
N GLU A 34 -16.01 0.98 0.08
CA GLU A 34 -15.92 1.32 1.49
C GLU A 34 -14.56 0.86 2.00
N LEU A 35 -13.84 1.77 2.63
CA LEU A 35 -12.46 1.53 3.02
C LEU A 35 -12.35 1.25 4.51
N ASP A 36 -11.75 0.12 4.85
CA ASP A 36 -11.34 -0.20 6.21
C ASP A 36 -9.84 0.01 6.24
N LEU A 37 -9.41 1.21 6.59
CA LEU A 37 -8.00 1.60 6.49
C LEU A 37 -7.31 1.46 7.85
N GLU A 38 -6.26 0.66 7.87
CA GLU A 38 -5.43 0.46 9.05
C GLU A 38 -4.07 1.12 8.82
N LEU A 39 -3.68 2.01 9.74
CA LEU A 39 -2.41 2.72 9.65
C LEU A 39 -1.42 2.07 10.61
N ILE A 40 -0.30 1.59 10.08
CA ILE A 40 0.69 0.86 10.86
C ILE A 40 2.04 1.58 10.77
N ALA A 41 2.46 2.18 11.88
CA ALA A 41 3.76 2.83 11.93
C ALA A 41 4.84 1.78 12.22
N ILE A 42 5.90 1.80 11.43
CA ILE A 42 7.03 0.89 11.60
C ILE A 42 8.19 1.75 12.10
N ASP A 43 8.63 1.54 13.33
CA ASP A 43 9.65 2.40 13.91
C ASP A 43 10.92 1.65 14.36
N ASP A 44 10.99 0.34 14.14
CA ASP A 44 12.21 -0.41 14.41
C ASP A 44 12.37 -1.57 13.44
N GLU A 45 13.57 -2.13 13.39
CA GLU A 45 13.87 -3.21 12.45
C GLU A 45 13.15 -4.50 12.79
N GLU A 46 12.90 -4.75 14.06
CA GLU A 46 12.18 -5.94 14.47
C GLU A 46 10.76 -5.92 13.90
N GLY A 47 10.09 -4.78 14.01
CA GLY A 47 8.76 -4.62 13.42
C GLY A 47 8.78 -4.75 11.92
N ALA A 48 9.82 -4.21 11.27
CA ALA A 48 9.95 -4.31 9.83
C ALA A 48 10.07 -5.77 9.38
N HIS A 49 10.90 -6.54 10.08
CA HIS A 49 11.06 -7.96 9.74
C HIS A 49 9.80 -8.77 10.05
N ARG A 50 9.19 -8.52 11.19
CA ARG A 50 7.99 -9.25 11.60
C ARG A 50 6.85 -9.06 10.62
N LEU A 51 6.70 -7.87 10.09
CA LEU A 51 5.61 -7.54 9.17
C LEU A 51 6.00 -7.57 7.71
N HIS A 52 7.23 -7.99 7.40
CA HIS A 52 7.75 -8.03 6.02
C HIS A 52 7.65 -6.67 5.35
N PHE A 53 8.04 -5.63 6.08
CA PHE A 53 7.95 -4.26 5.61
C PHE A 53 8.99 -4.00 4.52
N LEU A 54 8.55 -3.68 3.32
CA LEU A 54 9.42 -3.52 2.15
C LEU A 54 9.78 -2.06 1.87
N GLY A 55 9.52 -1.18 2.81
CA GLY A 55 9.82 0.23 2.67
C GLY A 55 8.58 1.10 2.78
N SER A 56 8.77 2.36 3.09
CA SER A 56 7.67 3.30 3.33
C SER A 56 7.40 4.12 2.08
N PRO A 57 6.15 4.25 1.66
CA PRO A 57 4.96 3.60 2.21
C PRO A 57 4.70 2.23 1.58
N THR A 58 4.23 1.28 2.37
CA THR A 58 3.79 -0.01 1.86
C THR A 58 2.27 -0.07 1.95
N VAL A 59 1.62 -0.47 0.88
CA VAL A 59 0.15 -0.58 0.84
C VAL A 59 -0.23 -2.02 0.55
N ARG A 60 -1.10 -2.58 1.39
CA ARG A 60 -1.61 -3.95 1.21
C ARG A 60 -3.13 -3.92 1.20
N VAL A 61 -3.71 -4.54 0.20
CA VAL A 61 -5.16 -4.68 0.08
C VAL A 61 -5.52 -6.13 0.38
N ASP A 62 -6.33 -6.34 1.42
CA ASP A 62 -6.72 -7.67 1.88
C ASP A 62 -5.51 -8.58 2.13
N GLY A 63 -4.42 -7.99 2.62
CA GLY A 63 -3.21 -8.73 2.96
C GLY A 63 -2.15 -8.80 1.87
N ASP A 64 -2.48 -8.40 0.65
CA ASP A 64 -1.56 -8.49 -0.48
C ASP A 64 -0.97 -7.13 -0.83
N ASP A 65 0.34 -7.09 -1.06
CA ASP A 65 1.00 -5.87 -1.53
C ASP A 65 0.41 -5.48 -2.88
N ILE A 66 0.24 -4.17 -3.10
CA ILE A 66 -0.35 -3.68 -4.34
C ILE A 66 0.56 -3.89 -5.54
N GLU A 67 1.88 -4.05 -5.31
CA GLU A 67 2.80 -4.41 -6.39
C GLU A 67 2.96 -5.92 -6.42
N PRO A 68 2.47 -6.60 -7.46
CA PRO A 68 2.55 -8.06 -7.51
C PRO A 68 3.97 -8.60 -7.37
N ASN A 69 4.96 -7.88 -7.90
CA ASN A 69 6.35 -8.33 -7.83
C ASN A 69 6.92 -8.27 -6.42
N ALA A 70 6.30 -7.52 -5.53
CA ALA A 70 6.79 -7.37 -4.17
C ALA A 70 6.41 -8.53 -3.26
N ARG A 71 5.46 -9.34 -3.68
CA ARG A 71 4.91 -10.41 -2.82
C ARG A 71 5.92 -11.49 -2.49
N ASP A 72 6.91 -11.69 -3.35
CA ASP A 72 7.94 -12.68 -3.14
C ASP A 72 9.22 -12.11 -2.54
N ARG A 73 9.24 -10.83 -2.24
CA ARG A 73 10.44 -10.19 -1.69
C ARG A 73 10.60 -10.51 -0.22
N THR A 74 11.85 -10.65 0.20
CA THR A 74 12.17 -10.94 1.61
C THR A 74 13.10 -9.91 2.22
N ASP A 75 13.36 -8.81 1.51
CA ASP A 75 14.32 -7.80 1.94
C ASP A 75 13.69 -6.71 2.81
N ALA A 76 13.00 -7.14 3.85
CA ALA A 76 12.37 -6.21 4.79
C ALA A 76 13.41 -5.33 5.49
N ALA A 77 13.15 -4.04 5.58
CA ALA A 77 14.07 -3.10 6.21
C ALA A 77 13.40 -1.76 6.43
N LEU A 78 13.96 -0.97 7.35
CA LEU A 78 13.54 0.41 7.57
C LEU A 78 14.10 1.25 6.43
N SER A 79 13.30 1.48 5.41
CA SER A 79 13.76 2.18 4.22
C SER A 79 12.60 2.87 3.52
N CYS A 80 12.96 3.74 2.58
CA CYS A 80 11.97 4.34 1.70
C CYS A 80 11.74 3.43 0.52
N ARG A 81 10.51 3.37 0.08
CA ARG A 81 10.14 2.51 -1.04
C ARG A 81 9.99 3.34 -2.30
N ILE A 82 10.36 2.74 -3.42
CA ILE A 82 10.23 3.39 -4.72
C ILE A 82 9.20 2.61 -5.53
N TYR A 83 8.21 3.34 -6.04
CA TYR A 83 7.18 2.78 -6.91
C TYR A 83 7.47 3.22 -8.33
N ARG A 84 7.41 2.27 -9.25
CA ARG A 84 7.69 2.53 -10.65
C ARG A 84 6.43 2.45 -11.49
N SER A 85 6.27 3.42 -12.38
CA SER A 85 5.23 3.38 -13.38
C SER A 85 5.90 3.42 -14.75
N GLU A 86 5.10 3.40 -15.82
CA GLU A 86 5.67 3.42 -17.16
C GLU A 86 6.48 4.68 -17.43
N ARG A 87 6.14 5.78 -16.77
CA ARG A 87 6.75 7.07 -17.08
C ARG A 87 7.71 7.59 -16.05
N GLU A 88 7.57 7.15 -14.80
CA GLU A 88 8.38 7.74 -13.75
C GLU A 88 8.50 6.82 -12.54
N THR A 89 9.40 7.24 -11.66
CA THR A 89 9.67 6.55 -10.40
C THR A 89 9.36 7.53 -9.28
N ARG A 90 8.60 7.09 -8.28
CA ARG A 90 8.17 7.95 -7.18
C ARG A 90 8.31 7.25 -5.85
N GLY A 91 8.26 8.05 -4.79
CA GLY A 91 8.22 7.54 -3.43
C GLY A 91 6.84 7.17 -2.94
N TYR A 92 5.83 7.16 -3.81
CA TYR A 92 4.46 6.77 -3.47
C TYR A 92 3.81 6.08 -4.67
N PRO A 93 2.76 5.29 -4.42
CA PRO A 93 2.17 4.50 -5.51
C PRO A 93 1.39 5.37 -6.50
N ASP A 94 1.36 4.88 -7.72
CA ASP A 94 0.57 5.44 -8.80
C ASP A 94 -0.90 5.10 -8.56
N ARG A 95 -1.79 6.01 -8.93
CA ARG A 95 -3.22 5.79 -8.80
C ARG A 95 -3.69 4.53 -9.53
N ALA A 96 -3.16 4.29 -10.74
CA ALA A 96 -3.55 3.11 -11.51
C ALA A 96 -3.23 1.82 -10.76
N LEU A 97 -2.12 1.79 -10.06
CA LEU A 97 -1.73 0.64 -9.25
C LEU A 97 -2.73 0.41 -8.11
N LEU A 98 -3.14 1.48 -7.45
CA LEU A 98 -4.13 1.39 -6.39
C LEU A 98 -5.50 0.96 -6.92
N GLU A 99 -5.92 1.50 -8.05
CA GLU A 99 -7.20 1.11 -8.66
C GLU A 99 -7.20 -0.37 -8.99
N THR A 100 -6.14 -0.85 -9.60
CA THR A 100 -6.04 -2.26 -9.96
C THR A 100 -6.09 -3.15 -8.72
N ALA A 101 -5.38 -2.78 -7.68
CA ALA A 101 -5.36 -3.57 -6.45
C ALA A 101 -6.73 -3.59 -5.77
N LEU A 102 -7.39 -2.45 -5.70
CA LEU A 102 -8.70 -2.36 -5.07
C LEU A 102 -9.75 -3.13 -5.86
N ARG A 103 -9.69 -3.09 -7.18
CA ARG A 103 -10.63 -3.80 -8.03
C ARG A 103 -10.37 -5.29 -8.13
N ARG A 104 -9.10 -5.68 -8.08
CA ARG A 104 -8.75 -7.09 -8.21
C ARG A 104 -9.35 -7.93 -7.09
N HIS A 105 -9.44 -7.36 -5.91
CA HIS A 105 -10.03 -8.06 -4.77
C HIS A 105 -11.54 -7.95 -4.77
N ASP A 106 -12.09 -7.07 -5.60
CA ASP A 106 -13.51 -6.95 -5.79
C ASP A 106 -13.96 -8.10 -6.68
N GLY A 107 -14.98 -8.79 -6.29
CA GLY A 107 -15.47 -9.88 -7.10
C GLY A 107 -14.66 -11.15 -7.00
N VAL A 108 -13.74 -11.22 -6.10
CA VAL A 108 -12.96 -12.43 -5.89
C VAL A 108 -13.84 -13.62 -5.59
N ALA A 109 -15.02 -13.36 -5.10
CA ALA A 109 -15.94 -14.43 -4.79
C ALA A 109 -16.41 -15.21 -6.00
N GLU A 110 -16.25 -14.64 -7.16
CA GLU A 110 -16.68 -15.34 -8.34
C GLU A 110 -15.80 -16.52 -8.69
#